data_4c98eb72fdacc59946ea04376ace3dc5
#
_entry.id   4c98eb72fdacc59946ea04376ace3dc5
#
_cell.length_a   1.000
_cell.length_b   1.000
_cell.length_c   1.000
_cell.angle_alpha   90.00
_cell.angle_beta   90.00
_cell.angle_gamma   90.00
#
_symmetry.space_group_name_H-M   'P 1'
#
loop_
_entity.id
_entity.type
_entity.pdbx_description
1 polymer ?
#
loop_
_entity_poly.entity_id
_entity_poly.type
_entity_poly.pdbx_seq_one_letter_code
_entity_poly.pdbx_strand_id
1 'polypeptide(L)'
;MIVVDTSAVVAIAFAEPERESFVRMIEEADKALMSTVSVVEARMVVHGRRGQRAVVLLDDLLRLPMFEMVPPGVAEMDAAYAAFVAYGKGSGHPAGLNFGDLFGYALAKVRGLPLLFKGDDFSQTDIARVGVHHENQRSSR
;
A
#
# COMPACT_ATOMS: atom_id res chain seq x y z
N MET A 1 -1.29 7.73 11.32
CA MET A 1 -0.37 7.15 10.32
C MET A 1 -1.02 6.01 9.57
N ILE A 2 -0.69 5.87 8.31
CA ILE A 2 -1.13 4.76 7.45
C ILE A 2 0.07 4.26 6.65
N VAL A 3 -0.04 3.05 6.10
CA VAL A 3 0.88 2.54 5.08
C VAL A 3 0.17 2.59 3.74
N VAL A 4 0.88 2.97 2.68
CA VAL A 4 0.32 3.11 1.33
C VAL A 4 0.93 2.04 0.42
N ASP A 5 0.06 1.25 -0.21
CA ASP A 5 0.48 0.24 -1.19
C ASP A 5 0.70 0.87 -2.56
N THR A 6 1.48 0.20 -3.40
CA THR A 6 1.68 0.54 -4.81
C THR A 6 0.36 0.82 -5.53
N SER A 7 -0.65 -0.03 -5.31
CA SER A 7 -1.96 0.11 -5.98
C SER A 7 -2.64 1.45 -5.73
N ALA A 8 -2.51 1.98 -4.52
CA ALA A 8 -3.11 3.26 -4.17
C ALA A 8 -2.39 4.44 -4.83
N VAL A 9 -1.07 4.43 -4.81
CA VAL A 9 -0.26 5.48 -5.43
C VAL A 9 -0.45 5.50 -6.94
N VAL A 10 -0.51 4.33 -7.57
CA VAL A 10 -0.77 4.20 -9.01
C VAL A 10 -2.15 4.73 -9.36
N ALA A 11 -3.17 4.44 -8.53
CA ALA A 11 -4.52 4.98 -8.74
C ALA A 11 -4.54 6.50 -8.69
N ILE A 12 -3.77 7.10 -7.79
CA ILE A 12 -3.64 8.57 -7.71
C ILE A 12 -2.91 9.11 -8.95
N ALA A 13 -1.79 8.48 -9.33
CA ALA A 13 -0.98 8.92 -10.45
C ALA A 13 -1.74 8.90 -11.78
N PHE A 14 -2.61 7.90 -11.97
CA PHE A 14 -3.40 7.74 -13.19
C PHE A 14 -4.80 8.35 -13.10
N ALA A 15 -5.08 9.12 -12.06
CA ALA A 15 -6.38 9.77 -11.86
C ALA A 15 -7.55 8.80 -11.96
N GLU A 16 -7.40 7.62 -11.36
CA GLU A 16 -8.46 6.61 -11.31
C GLU A 16 -9.59 7.06 -10.39
N PRO A 17 -10.77 6.42 -10.43
CA PRO A 17 -11.94 6.88 -9.66
C PRO A 17 -11.68 7.04 -8.15
N GLU A 18 -10.78 6.27 -7.58
CA GLU A 18 -10.46 6.32 -6.15
C GLU A 18 -9.56 7.48 -5.75
N ARG A 19 -9.01 8.23 -6.70
CA ARG A 19 -7.99 9.25 -6.45
C ARG A 19 -8.39 10.26 -5.37
N GLU A 20 -9.57 10.88 -5.49
CA GLU A 20 -10.01 11.89 -4.52
C GLU A 20 -10.10 11.33 -3.11
N SER A 21 -10.69 10.15 -2.99
CA SER A 21 -10.85 9.46 -1.71
C SER A 21 -9.49 9.12 -1.09
N PHE A 22 -8.57 8.58 -1.90
CA PHE A 22 -7.24 8.20 -1.44
C PHE A 22 -6.41 9.42 -1.01
N VAL A 23 -6.44 10.49 -1.78
CA VAL A 23 -5.74 11.74 -1.44
C VAL A 23 -6.26 12.27 -0.10
N ARG A 24 -7.58 12.27 0.11
CA ARG A 24 -8.18 12.70 1.37
C ARG A 24 -7.71 11.83 2.54
N MET A 25 -7.69 10.52 2.37
CA MET A 25 -7.24 9.60 3.42
C MET A 25 -5.78 9.84 3.79
N ILE A 26 -4.92 10.11 2.80
CA ILE A 26 -3.50 10.43 3.02
C ILE A 26 -3.36 11.76 3.79
N GLU A 27 -4.09 12.77 3.37
CA GLU A 27 -4.04 14.08 4.05
C GLU A 27 -4.51 14.00 5.51
N GLU A 28 -5.55 13.22 5.77
CA GLU A 28 -6.09 13.04 7.12
C GLU A 28 -5.21 12.17 8.01
N ALA A 29 -4.33 11.37 7.42
CA ALA A 29 -3.53 10.40 8.15
C ALA A 29 -2.30 10.98 8.86
N ASP A 30 -1.97 12.24 8.66
CA ASP A 30 -0.78 12.91 9.18
C ASP A 30 0.50 12.41 8.51
N LYS A 31 0.79 11.11 8.52
CA LYS A 31 1.92 10.46 7.84
C LYS A 31 1.46 9.26 7.03
N ALA A 32 1.95 9.20 5.80
CA ALA A 32 1.75 8.09 4.89
C ALA A 32 3.10 7.40 4.64
N LEU A 33 3.27 6.21 5.20
CA LEU A 33 4.50 5.44 5.06
C LEU A 33 4.42 4.57 3.80
N MET A 34 5.51 4.49 3.07
CA MET A 34 5.58 3.63 1.89
C MET A 34 6.90 2.86 1.89
N SER A 35 6.84 1.54 1.74
CA SER A 35 8.03 0.72 1.60
C SER A 35 8.82 1.16 0.37
N THR A 36 10.15 1.23 0.47
CA THR A 36 10.99 1.54 -0.68
C THR A 36 10.84 0.52 -1.80
N VAL A 37 10.50 -0.73 -1.48
CA VAL A 37 10.18 -1.75 -2.48
C VAL A 37 8.90 -1.39 -3.25
N SER A 38 7.87 -0.92 -2.54
CA SER A 38 6.63 -0.47 -3.17
C SER A 38 6.86 0.76 -4.07
N VAL A 39 7.79 1.63 -3.69
CA VAL A 39 8.16 2.78 -4.54
C VAL A 39 8.76 2.32 -5.86
N VAL A 40 9.67 1.34 -5.82
CA VAL A 40 10.25 0.78 -7.06
C VAL A 40 9.17 0.16 -7.92
N GLU A 41 8.27 -0.61 -7.33
CA GLU A 41 7.16 -1.22 -8.06
C GLU A 41 6.26 -0.16 -8.71
N ALA A 42 5.93 0.90 -7.98
CA ALA A 42 5.12 2.00 -8.52
C ALA A 42 5.81 2.67 -9.70
N ARG A 43 7.11 2.93 -9.59
CA ARG A 43 7.91 3.49 -10.71
C ARG A 43 7.89 2.58 -11.93
N MET A 44 8.03 1.27 -11.73
CA MET A 44 7.99 0.29 -12.82
C MET A 44 6.64 0.30 -13.53
N VAL A 45 5.56 0.30 -12.78
CA VAL A 45 4.19 0.30 -13.33
C VAL A 45 3.93 1.60 -14.11
N VAL A 46 4.26 2.74 -13.51
CA VAL A 46 4.04 4.05 -14.15
C VAL A 46 4.90 4.21 -15.40
N HIS A 47 6.16 3.79 -15.34
CA HIS A 47 7.06 3.81 -16.49
C HIS A 47 6.53 2.95 -17.65
N GLY A 48 6.08 1.75 -17.33
CA GLY A 48 5.57 0.83 -18.34
C GLY A 48 4.33 1.32 -19.05
N ARG A 49 3.48 2.07 -18.35
CA ARG A 49 2.24 2.60 -18.94
C ARG A 49 2.39 3.97 -19.60
N ARG A 50 3.21 4.86 -19.06
CA ARG A 50 3.25 6.28 -19.45
C ARG A 50 4.65 6.87 -19.61
N GLY A 51 5.71 6.10 -19.38
CA GLY A 51 7.08 6.53 -19.62
C GLY A 51 7.69 7.36 -18.50
N GLN A 52 8.90 7.85 -18.74
CA GLN A 52 9.74 8.51 -17.73
C GLN A 52 9.15 9.81 -17.20
N ARG A 53 8.46 10.60 -18.03
CA ARG A 53 7.85 11.85 -17.56
C ARG A 53 6.82 11.62 -16.46
N ALA A 54 6.05 10.57 -16.60
CA ALA A 54 5.07 10.21 -15.59
C ALA A 54 5.74 9.75 -14.29
N VAL A 55 6.90 9.10 -14.38
CA VAL A 55 7.69 8.72 -13.18
C VAL A 55 8.19 9.96 -12.45
N VAL A 56 8.60 11.01 -13.16
CA VAL A 56 9.01 12.28 -12.52
C VAL A 56 7.85 12.87 -11.71
N LEU A 57 6.63 12.85 -12.27
CA LEU A 57 5.44 13.33 -11.56
C LEU A 57 5.11 12.45 -10.34
N LEU A 58 5.29 11.15 -10.46
CA LEU A 58 5.13 10.23 -9.31
C LEU A 58 6.14 10.58 -8.22
N ASP A 59 7.40 10.78 -8.57
CA ASP A 59 8.44 11.14 -7.60
C ASP A 59 8.14 12.47 -6.91
N ASP A 60 7.61 13.45 -7.64
CA ASP A 60 7.18 14.72 -7.07
C ASP A 60 6.06 14.52 -6.03
N LEU A 61 5.10 13.68 -6.34
CA LEU A 61 4.03 13.32 -5.40
C LEU A 61 4.62 12.71 -4.11
N LEU A 62 5.53 11.76 -4.25
CA LEU A 62 6.11 11.06 -3.11
C LEU A 62 7.10 11.90 -2.28
N ARG A 63 7.49 13.08 -2.78
CA ARG A 63 8.30 14.05 -2.03
C ARG A 63 7.48 15.01 -1.18
N LEU A 64 6.16 14.97 -1.28
CA LEU A 64 5.32 15.80 -0.42
C LEU A 64 5.55 15.43 1.05
N PRO A 65 5.48 16.43 1.97
CA PRO A 65 5.89 16.22 3.37
C PRO A 65 5.17 15.10 4.12
N MET A 66 3.95 14.76 3.73
CA MET A 66 3.19 13.70 4.39
C MET A 66 3.71 12.30 4.07
N PHE A 67 4.46 12.12 2.99
CA PHE A 67 5.02 10.82 2.65
C PHE A 67 6.35 10.56 3.34
N GLU A 68 6.53 9.33 3.82
CA GLU A 68 7.79 8.86 4.37
C GLU A 68 8.14 7.52 3.76
N MET A 69 9.29 7.44 3.10
CA MET A 69 9.79 6.17 2.55
C MET A 69 10.52 5.40 3.63
N VAL A 70 10.18 4.12 3.77
CA VAL A 70 10.75 3.26 4.82
C VAL A 70 11.38 2.03 4.18
N PRO A 71 12.69 1.85 4.32
CA PRO A 71 13.34 0.63 3.82
C PRO A 71 12.97 -0.56 4.70
N PRO A 72 12.69 -1.73 4.11
CA PRO A 72 12.39 -2.93 4.90
C PRO A 72 13.64 -3.40 5.65
N GLY A 73 13.46 -3.70 6.92
CA GLY A 73 14.48 -4.32 7.76
C GLY A 73 14.21 -5.81 7.94
N VAL A 74 14.91 -6.41 8.90
CA VAL A 74 14.78 -7.85 9.20
C VAL A 74 13.36 -8.21 9.61
N ALA A 75 12.71 -7.36 10.41
CA ALA A 75 11.33 -7.62 10.85
C ALA A 75 10.37 -7.68 9.67
N GLU A 76 10.48 -6.74 8.72
CA GLU A 76 9.65 -6.72 7.52
C GLU A 76 9.98 -7.88 6.59
N MET A 77 11.25 -8.28 6.49
CA MET A 77 11.65 -9.46 5.74
C MET A 77 10.93 -10.72 6.25
N ASP A 78 10.95 -10.92 7.56
CA ASP A 78 10.29 -12.07 8.17
C ASP A 78 8.77 -12.01 8.01
N ALA A 79 8.18 -10.84 8.20
CA ALA A 79 6.74 -10.65 8.02
C ALA A 79 6.31 -10.86 6.56
N ALA A 80 7.12 -10.41 5.60
CA ALA A 80 6.86 -10.62 4.18
C ALA A 80 6.89 -12.11 3.82
N TYR A 81 7.87 -12.85 4.31
CA TYR A 81 7.95 -14.29 4.06
C TYR A 81 6.77 -15.03 4.70
N ALA A 82 6.42 -14.70 5.94
CA ALA A 82 5.26 -15.28 6.61
C ALA A 82 3.97 -15.01 5.82
N ALA A 83 3.82 -13.80 5.29
CA ALA A 83 2.68 -13.44 4.45
C ALA A 83 2.65 -14.24 3.14
N PHE A 84 3.80 -14.48 2.53
CA PHE A 84 3.90 -15.33 1.34
C PHE A 84 3.39 -16.74 1.63
N VAL A 85 3.81 -17.33 2.73
CA VAL A 85 3.37 -18.68 3.12
C VAL A 85 1.86 -18.73 3.34
N ALA A 86 1.28 -17.73 4.01
CA ALA A 86 -0.13 -17.70 4.36
C ALA A 86 -1.04 -17.25 3.22
N TYR A 87 -0.63 -16.24 2.45
CA TYR A 87 -1.49 -15.51 1.51
C TYR A 87 -0.93 -15.40 0.10
N GLY A 88 0.29 -15.87 -0.13
CA GLY A 88 1.01 -15.63 -1.37
C GLY A 88 0.44 -16.37 -2.56
N LYS A 89 0.79 -15.87 -3.73
CA LYS A 89 0.44 -16.52 -5.00
C LYS A 89 1.05 -17.92 -5.04
N GLY A 90 0.21 -18.91 -5.34
CA GLY A 90 0.62 -20.31 -5.34
C GLY A 90 0.41 -21.04 -4.02
N SER A 91 0.01 -20.35 -2.94
CA SER A 91 -0.29 -20.96 -1.63
C SER A 91 -1.67 -21.63 -1.59
N GLY A 92 -2.53 -21.34 -2.57
CA GLY A 92 -3.93 -21.77 -2.57
C GLY A 92 -4.87 -20.80 -1.88
N HIS A 93 -4.36 -19.77 -1.21
CA HIS A 93 -5.18 -18.77 -0.56
C HIS A 93 -5.75 -17.78 -1.59
N PRO A 94 -7.03 -17.35 -1.44
CA PRO A 94 -7.66 -16.44 -2.42
C PRO A 94 -7.02 -15.06 -2.54
N ALA A 95 -6.30 -14.57 -1.53
CA ALA A 95 -5.60 -13.29 -1.61
C ALA A 95 -4.56 -13.28 -2.74
N GLY A 96 -3.81 -14.37 -2.91
CA GLY A 96 -2.86 -14.53 -4.01
C GLY A 96 -1.84 -13.40 -4.10
N LEU A 97 -1.27 -12.97 -2.96
CA LEU A 97 -0.34 -11.84 -2.92
C LEU A 97 0.89 -12.10 -3.77
N ASN A 98 1.24 -11.14 -4.63
CA ASN A 98 2.48 -11.21 -5.40
C ASN A 98 3.64 -10.63 -4.59
N PHE A 99 4.86 -10.71 -5.14
CA PHE A 99 6.07 -10.25 -4.45
C PHE A 99 5.95 -8.79 -3.97
N GLY A 100 5.49 -7.90 -4.84
CA GLY A 100 5.35 -6.48 -4.50
C GLY A 100 4.38 -6.23 -3.36
N ASP A 101 3.25 -6.95 -3.34
CA ASP A 101 2.23 -6.82 -2.30
C ASP A 101 2.78 -7.15 -0.91
N LEU A 102 3.73 -8.07 -0.83
CA LEU A 102 4.26 -8.54 0.45
C LEU A 102 4.92 -7.44 1.27
N PHE A 103 5.52 -6.44 0.63
CA PHE A 103 6.27 -5.40 1.35
C PHE A 103 5.37 -4.30 1.90
N GLY A 104 4.29 -3.95 1.21
CA GLY A 104 3.26 -3.07 1.78
C GLY A 104 2.60 -3.73 2.98
N TYR A 105 2.23 -5.00 2.84
CA TYR A 105 1.68 -5.80 3.93
C TYR A 105 2.64 -5.87 5.12
N ALA A 106 3.90 -6.21 4.86
CA ALA A 106 4.90 -6.38 5.92
C ALA A 106 5.13 -5.10 6.72
N LEU A 107 5.23 -3.96 6.04
CA LEU A 107 5.40 -2.67 6.71
C LEU A 107 4.19 -2.36 7.60
N ALA A 108 2.99 -2.54 7.08
CA ALA A 108 1.76 -2.33 7.84
C ALA A 108 1.68 -3.26 9.07
N LYS A 109 2.02 -4.52 8.88
CA LYS A 109 1.99 -5.53 9.95
C LYS A 109 2.98 -5.20 11.07
N VAL A 110 4.23 -4.91 10.72
CA VAL A 110 5.29 -4.62 11.70
C VAL A 110 5.00 -3.32 12.46
N ARG A 111 4.45 -2.31 11.79
CA ARG A 111 4.11 -1.03 12.42
C ARG A 111 2.76 -1.02 13.12
N GLY A 112 1.94 -2.04 12.92
CA GLY A 112 0.58 -2.07 13.48
C GLY A 112 -0.31 -0.99 12.89
N LEU A 113 -0.18 -0.70 11.58
CA LEU A 113 -0.89 0.36 10.89
C LEU A 113 -1.83 -0.21 9.84
N PRO A 114 -2.92 0.51 9.53
CA PRO A 114 -3.78 0.10 8.42
C PRO A 114 -3.11 0.39 7.07
N LEU A 115 -3.52 -0.37 6.05
CA LEU A 115 -3.00 -0.28 4.69
C LEU A 115 -4.01 0.38 3.77
N LEU A 116 -3.56 1.36 2.99
CA LEU A 116 -4.34 1.97 1.92
C LEU A 116 -4.02 1.26 0.61
N PHE A 117 -5.02 0.66 -0.01
CA PHE A 117 -4.86 -0.12 -1.23
C PHE A 117 -6.10 -0.07 -2.10
N LYS A 118 -5.93 -0.31 -3.39
CA LYS A 118 -7.00 -0.50 -4.36
C LYS A 118 -7.17 -1.99 -4.65
N GLY A 119 -8.41 -2.45 -4.78
CA GLY A 119 -8.72 -3.84 -5.11
C GLY A 119 -9.02 -4.67 -3.88
N ASP A 120 -9.08 -5.99 -4.07
CA ASP A 120 -9.56 -6.93 -3.05
C ASP A 120 -8.47 -7.85 -2.50
N ASP A 121 -7.24 -7.77 -3.01
CA ASP A 121 -6.19 -8.74 -2.66
C ASP A 121 -5.92 -8.76 -1.16
N PHE A 122 -5.75 -7.58 -0.55
CA PHE A 122 -5.46 -7.49 0.88
C PHE A 122 -6.69 -7.68 1.78
N SER A 123 -7.90 -7.53 1.25
CA SER A 123 -9.12 -7.69 2.05
C SER A 123 -9.34 -9.13 2.51
N GLN A 124 -8.64 -10.09 1.88
CA GLN A 124 -8.65 -11.49 2.29
C GLN A 124 -7.59 -11.82 3.34
N THR A 125 -6.81 -10.84 3.78
CA THR A 125 -5.75 -11.01 4.77
C THR A 125 -6.16 -10.43 6.12
N ASP A 126 -5.26 -10.54 7.11
CA ASP A 126 -5.48 -10.01 8.45
C ASP A 126 -5.16 -8.51 8.59
N ILE A 127 -4.72 -7.84 7.49
CA ILE A 127 -4.35 -6.44 7.58
C ILE A 127 -5.58 -5.53 7.57
N ALA A 128 -5.58 -4.51 8.43
CA ALA A 128 -6.67 -3.56 8.48
C ALA A 128 -6.63 -2.62 7.28
N ARG A 129 -7.81 -2.35 6.70
CA ARG A 129 -7.97 -1.40 5.60
C ARG A 129 -8.21 0.00 6.15
N VAL A 130 -7.59 1.01 5.56
CA VAL A 130 -7.81 2.40 5.96
C VAL A 130 -9.29 2.76 5.81
N GLY A 131 -9.89 3.33 6.87
CA GLY A 131 -11.28 3.80 6.89
C GLY A 131 -12.33 2.76 7.28
N VAL A 132 -12.12 1.48 6.98
CA VAL A 132 -13.12 0.42 7.22
C VAL A 132 -13.28 0.12 8.72
N HIS A 133 -12.18 0.18 9.48
CA HIS A 133 -12.18 -0.13 10.90
C HIS A 133 -13.07 0.81 11.72
N HIS A 134 -13.14 2.09 11.37
CA HIS A 134 -13.96 3.08 12.06
C HIS A 134 -15.46 2.83 11.85
N GLU A 135 -15.87 2.39 10.66
CA GLU A 135 -17.27 2.07 10.37
C GLU A 135 -17.75 0.89 11.20
N ASN A 136 -16.92 -0.14 11.32
CA ASN A 136 -17.26 -1.33 12.11
C ASN A 136 -17.41 -1.00 13.61
N GLN A 137 -16.60 -0.11 14.13
CA GLN A 137 -16.71 0.31 15.52
C GLN A 137 -17.97 1.14 15.79
N ARG A 138 -18.41 1.94 14.83
CA ARG A 138 -19.63 2.72 14.94
C ARG A 138 -20.89 1.87 14.87
N SER A 139 -20.89 0.85 14.02
CA SER A 139 -22.03 -0.04 13.84
C SER A 139 -22.24 -1.00 15.00
N SER A 140 -21.23 -1.23 15.83
CA SER A 140 -21.32 -2.11 17.01
C SER A 140 -21.85 -1.40 18.26
N ARG A 141 -22.15 -0.12 18.15
CA ARG A 141 -22.71 0.72 19.22
C ARG A 141 -24.15 1.06 18.97
#